data_833c017d520e799a088c11d7f8c21b10
#
_entry.id   833c017d520e799a088c11d7f8c21b10
#
_cell.length_a   1.000
_cell.length_b   1.000
_cell.length_c   1.000
_cell.angle_alpha   90.00
_cell.angle_beta   90.00
_cell.angle_gamma   90.00
#
_symmetry.space_group_name_H-M   'P 1'
#
loop_
_entity.id
_entity.type
_entity.pdbx_description
1 polymer ?
#
loop_
_entity_poly.entity_id
_entity_poly.type
_entity_poly.pdbx_seq_one_letter_code
_entity_poly.pdbx_strand_id
1 'polypeptide(L)'
;MKKLAPTFSIALTLLVTASAAAQESMTSPAECQLRMATGKKGKGFSRIHRDLRAVCGAEVTLCEVETEGGLQNAIALSANEADVGIVQLDTLLSMKDSDENIASLQAIVPMHANLLHIFVRRDGYRITGERSLATLFTRDDRTVVISKFSELKGLPVAAVGSAQLLVRVLDHQFGSNLRFSDVDSDERALAMLKSGEVAAVFAMNGWPNPTVEALPREAGITLASYDLPVQGAYLLLRKNYQRIGIFNLAFLGAPSLLVTRPFKPDGARGTQVQHLRRCIIDHLNTLQEGSYEPAWKEVKQPEDVYGWPRFGQSTAVSR
;
A
#
# COMPACT_ATOMS: atom_id res chain seq x y z
N MET A 1 -66.59 -8.43 79.74
CA MET A 1 -66.84 -7.25 78.97
C MET A 1 -65.64 -7.05 78.01
N LYS A 2 -65.75 -7.52 76.75
CA LYS A 2 -64.68 -7.49 75.74
C LYS A 2 -64.97 -6.36 74.76
N LYS A 3 -64.00 -5.43 74.64
CA LYS A 3 -64.07 -4.33 73.65
C LYS A 3 -63.51 -4.84 72.33
N LEU A 4 -64.31 -4.77 71.25
CA LEU A 4 -63.86 -4.92 69.88
C LEU A 4 -63.20 -3.65 69.37
N ALA A 5 -62.05 -3.76 68.74
CA ALA A 5 -61.39 -2.71 68.00
C ALA A 5 -61.67 -2.89 66.48
N PRO A 6 -61.87 -1.81 65.72
CA PRO A 6 -62.10 -1.93 64.26
C PRO A 6 -60.80 -2.01 63.51
N THR A 7 -60.73 -2.96 62.60
CA THR A 7 -59.64 -3.11 61.62
C THR A 7 -59.86 -2.17 60.43
N PHE A 8 -58.92 -1.26 60.23
CA PHE A 8 -58.85 -0.40 59.05
C PHE A 8 -58.08 -1.15 57.95
N SER A 9 -58.73 -1.50 56.82
CA SER A 9 -58.09 -2.03 55.62
C SER A 9 -57.66 -0.85 54.75
N ILE A 10 -56.36 -0.67 54.57
CA ILE A 10 -55.80 0.25 53.59
C ILE A 10 -55.56 -0.52 52.29
N ALA A 11 -56.36 -0.21 51.28
CA ALA A 11 -56.13 -0.70 49.90
C ALA A 11 -54.99 0.08 49.26
N LEU A 12 -53.85 -0.57 49.05
CA LEU A 12 -52.68 -0.01 48.38
C LEU A 12 -52.82 -0.24 46.86
N THR A 13 -53.18 0.78 46.12
CA THR A 13 -53.28 0.76 44.66
C THR A 13 -51.86 0.92 44.06
N LEU A 14 -51.28 -0.14 43.57
CA LEU A 14 -50.01 -0.12 42.81
C LEU A 14 -50.29 0.40 41.41
N LEU A 15 -49.83 1.64 41.14
CA LEU A 15 -49.68 2.18 39.79
C LEU A 15 -48.44 1.53 39.16
N VAL A 16 -48.68 0.60 38.24
CA VAL A 16 -47.63 0.07 37.35
C VAL A 16 -47.40 1.08 36.22
N THR A 17 -46.37 1.93 36.34
CA THR A 17 -45.88 2.73 35.22
C THR A 17 -45.09 1.81 34.31
N ALA A 18 -45.66 1.46 33.14
CA ALA A 18 -44.95 0.82 32.07
C ALA A 18 -43.94 1.84 31.46
N SER A 19 -42.69 1.74 31.87
CA SER A 19 -41.56 2.38 31.15
C SER A 19 -41.38 1.60 29.84
N ALA A 20 -41.85 2.20 28.73
CA ALA A 20 -41.42 1.77 27.40
C ALA A 20 -39.92 2.10 27.27
N ALA A 21 -39.04 1.15 27.61
CA ALA A 21 -37.65 1.16 27.23
C ALA A 21 -37.63 1.16 25.70
N ALA A 22 -37.21 2.27 25.11
CA ALA A 22 -36.84 2.31 23.71
C ALA A 22 -35.72 1.31 23.53
N GLN A 23 -36.03 0.20 22.89
CA GLN A 23 -35.09 -0.80 22.47
C GLN A 23 -34.30 -0.13 21.34
N GLU A 24 -33.16 0.49 21.69
CA GLU A 24 -32.17 0.84 20.70
C GLU A 24 -31.83 -0.44 19.94
N SER A 25 -32.27 -0.48 18.70
CA SER A 25 -31.92 -1.49 17.74
C SER A 25 -30.39 -1.48 17.65
N MET A 26 -29.71 -2.33 18.41
CA MET A 26 -28.31 -2.68 18.17
C MET A 26 -28.28 -3.33 16.78
N THR A 27 -28.00 -2.53 15.75
CA THR A 27 -27.67 -3.03 14.43
C THR A 27 -26.53 -4.02 14.61
N SER A 28 -26.82 -5.30 14.35
CA SER A 28 -25.81 -6.36 14.25
C SER A 28 -24.67 -5.82 13.39
N PRO A 29 -23.38 -6.03 13.76
CA PRO A 29 -22.28 -5.64 12.91
C PRO A 29 -22.55 -6.13 11.50
N ALA A 30 -22.56 -5.23 10.51
CA ALA A 30 -22.87 -5.59 9.14
C ALA A 30 -21.96 -6.77 8.73
N GLU A 31 -22.57 -7.86 8.28
CA GLU A 31 -21.85 -9.07 7.92
C GLU A 31 -20.85 -8.75 6.81
N CYS A 32 -19.61 -9.25 6.94
CA CYS A 32 -18.55 -9.06 5.99
C CYS A 32 -18.92 -9.61 4.60
N GLN A 33 -19.11 -8.74 3.63
CA GLN A 33 -19.48 -9.13 2.27
C GLN A 33 -18.26 -9.43 1.40
N LEU A 34 -17.19 -8.63 1.52
CA LEU A 34 -15.92 -8.86 0.84
C LEU A 34 -14.75 -8.65 1.81
N ARG A 35 -13.81 -9.58 1.83
CA ARG A 35 -12.54 -9.49 2.55
C ARG A 35 -11.53 -8.82 1.65
N MET A 36 -10.93 -7.70 2.10
CA MET A 36 -9.96 -6.93 1.33
C MET A 36 -8.56 -7.05 1.93
N ALA A 37 -7.63 -7.63 1.18
CA ALA A 37 -6.20 -7.64 1.52
C ALA A 37 -5.59 -6.25 1.30
N THR A 38 -4.93 -5.69 2.35
CA THR A 38 -4.55 -4.27 2.36
C THR A 38 -3.07 -3.99 2.56
N GLY A 39 -2.33 -4.86 3.22
CA GLY A 39 -0.99 -4.55 3.72
C GLY A 39 -1.01 -4.10 5.17
N LYS A 40 0.12 -3.59 5.68
CA LYS A 40 0.27 -3.17 7.09
C LYS A 40 -0.73 -2.08 7.45
N LYS A 41 -1.32 -2.23 8.62
CA LYS A 41 -2.27 -1.26 9.19
C LYS A 41 -1.70 0.16 9.19
N GLY A 42 -2.51 1.12 8.74
CA GLY A 42 -2.13 2.53 8.66
C GLY A 42 -1.18 2.89 7.51
N LYS A 43 -0.75 1.95 6.67
CA LYS A 43 -0.03 2.22 5.41
C LYS A 43 -1.03 2.50 4.27
N GLY A 44 -0.54 2.84 3.08
CA GLY A 44 -1.35 3.36 1.97
C GLY A 44 -2.57 2.50 1.62
N PHE A 45 -2.41 1.20 1.42
CA PHE A 45 -3.53 0.31 1.04
C PHE A 45 -4.56 0.14 2.18
N SER A 46 -4.11 0.10 3.45
CA SER A 46 -5.01 0.09 4.61
C SER A 46 -5.80 1.41 4.71
N ARG A 47 -5.17 2.56 4.40
CA ARG A 47 -5.88 3.85 4.35
C ARG A 47 -6.88 3.89 3.19
N ILE A 48 -6.55 3.35 2.01
CA ILE A 48 -7.50 3.20 0.90
C ILE A 48 -8.70 2.33 1.31
N HIS A 49 -8.49 1.21 2.00
CA HIS A 49 -9.59 0.40 2.53
C HIS A 49 -10.49 1.21 3.47
N ARG A 50 -9.91 1.99 4.41
CA ARG A 50 -10.69 2.87 5.29
C ARG A 50 -11.54 3.88 4.50
N ASP A 51 -10.97 4.47 3.45
CA ASP A 51 -11.65 5.43 2.59
C ASP A 51 -12.81 4.78 1.82
N LEU A 52 -12.58 3.58 1.27
CA LEU A 52 -13.63 2.78 0.61
C LEU A 52 -14.76 2.41 1.59
N ARG A 53 -14.43 2.05 2.82
CA ARG A 53 -15.46 1.81 3.85
C ARG A 53 -16.27 3.06 4.16
N ALA A 54 -15.63 4.22 4.21
CA ALA A 54 -16.31 5.49 4.48
C ALA A 54 -17.25 5.90 3.35
N VAL A 55 -16.85 5.68 2.10
CA VAL A 55 -17.60 6.13 0.91
C VAL A 55 -18.56 5.08 0.40
N CYS A 56 -18.14 3.80 0.37
CA CYS A 56 -18.91 2.69 -0.22
C CYS A 56 -19.61 1.80 0.81
N GLY A 57 -19.48 2.08 2.10
CA GLY A 57 -19.99 1.21 3.17
C GLY A 57 -21.51 1.00 3.19
N ALA A 58 -22.27 1.89 2.57
CA ALA A 58 -23.72 1.72 2.38
C ALA A 58 -24.07 0.67 1.31
N GLU A 59 -23.17 0.46 0.33
CA GLU A 59 -23.38 -0.43 -0.81
C GLU A 59 -22.71 -1.79 -0.62
N VAL A 60 -21.51 -1.80 0.01
CA VAL A 60 -20.73 -3.01 0.24
C VAL A 60 -19.92 -2.94 1.53
N THR A 61 -20.05 -3.96 2.37
CA THR A 61 -19.28 -4.07 3.61
C THR A 61 -17.92 -4.75 3.35
N LEU A 62 -16.86 -3.96 3.45
CA LEU A 62 -15.47 -4.42 3.31
C LEU A 62 -14.86 -4.74 4.68
N CYS A 63 -14.28 -5.94 4.82
CA CYS A 63 -13.51 -6.32 5.99
C CYS A 63 -12.01 -6.34 5.65
N GLU A 64 -11.20 -5.75 6.49
CA GLU A 64 -9.76 -5.70 6.30
C GLU A 64 -9.10 -7.05 6.60
N VAL A 65 -8.24 -7.50 5.69
CA VAL A 65 -7.27 -8.58 5.89
C VAL A 65 -5.90 -7.94 5.86
N GLU A 66 -5.28 -7.80 7.04
CA GLU A 66 -3.95 -7.22 7.16
C GLU A 66 -2.90 -8.17 6.59
N THR A 67 -1.95 -7.63 5.82
CA THR A 67 -0.85 -8.36 5.19
C THR A 67 0.43 -7.52 5.25
N GLU A 68 1.52 -8.00 4.64
CA GLU A 68 2.76 -7.21 4.50
C GLU A 68 2.77 -6.27 3.28
N GLY A 69 1.76 -6.33 2.41
CA GLY A 69 1.66 -5.49 1.21
C GLY A 69 1.34 -6.25 -0.07
N GLY A 70 1.61 -5.65 -1.25
CA GLY A 70 1.12 -6.13 -2.53
C GLY A 70 1.42 -7.59 -2.84
N LEU A 71 2.63 -8.08 -2.57
CA LEU A 71 2.99 -9.50 -2.75
C LEU A 71 2.14 -10.40 -1.85
N GLN A 72 2.00 -10.07 -0.57
CA GLN A 72 1.19 -10.86 0.36
C GLN A 72 -0.31 -10.73 0.07
N ASN A 73 -0.75 -9.59 -0.49
CA ASN A 73 -2.11 -9.44 -0.99
C ASN A 73 -2.41 -10.43 -2.12
N ALA A 74 -1.48 -10.59 -3.07
CA ALA A 74 -1.60 -11.58 -4.15
C ALA A 74 -1.67 -13.01 -3.60
N ILE A 75 -0.83 -13.35 -2.63
CA ILE A 75 -0.82 -14.66 -1.96
C ILE A 75 -2.16 -14.89 -1.22
N ALA A 76 -2.65 -13.92 -0.46
CA ALA A 76 -3.92 -14.04 0.25
C ALA A 76 -5.12 -14.24 -0.70
N LEU A 77 -5.09 -13.59 -1.87
CA LEU A 77 -6.09 -13.80 -2.92
C LEU A 77 -6.01 -15.22 -3.51
N SER A 78 -4.80 -15.69 -3.83
CA SER A 78 -4.55 -17.04 -4.34
C SER A 78 -4.98 -18.11 -3.33
N ALA A 79 -4.69 -17.91 -2.04
CA ALA A 79 -5.05 -18.82 -0.94
C ALA A 79 -6.53 -18.75 -0.52
N ASN A 80 -7.36 -17.93 -1.15
CA ASN A 80 -8.77 -17.69 -0.75
C ASN A 80 -8.95 -17.05 0.64
N GLU A 81 -7.94 -16.42 1.17
CA GLU A 81 -7.98 -15.68 2.44
C GLU A 81 -8.59 -14.28 2.27
N ALA A 82 -8.48 -13.72 1.06
CA ALA A 82 -9.12 -12.48 0.66
C ALA A 82 -9.98 -12.65 -0.60
N ASP A 83 -10.91 -11.74 -0.84
CA ASP A 83 -11.80 -11.72 -1.99
C ASP A 83 -11.39 -10.65 -3.00
N VAL A 84 -10.88 -9.52 -2.51
CA VAL A 84 -10.33 -8.40 -3.27
C VAL A 84 -9.02 -7.93 -2.64
N GLY A 85 -8.18 -7.22 -3.39
CA GLY A 85 -6.92 -6.68 -2.85
C GLY A 85 -6.22 -5.78 -3.84
N ILE A 86 -5.34 -4.90 -3.34
CA ILE A 86 -4.52 -4.05 -4.20
C ILE A 86 -3.18 -4.72 -4.42
N VAL A 87 -2.85 -4.98 -5.69
CA VAL A 87 -1.61 -5.66 -6.09
C VAL A 87 -0.91 -4.86 -7.18
N GLN A 88 0.41 -4.76 -7.12
CA GLN A 88 1.19 -4.16 -8.18
C GLN A 88 1.19 -5.07 -9.42
N LEU A 89 1.18 -4.47 -10.59
CA LEU A 89 1.13 -5.18 -11.87
C LEU A 89 2.36 -6.07 -12.10
N ASP A 90 3.54 -5.61 -11.70
CA ASP A 90 4.78 -6.39 -11.77
C ASP A 90 4.72 -7.67 -10.92
N THR A 91 4.13 -7.58 -9.74
CA THR A 91 3.87 -8.75 -8.87
C THR A 91 2.94 -9.74 -9.56
N LEU A 92 1.82 -9.27 -10.12
CA LEU A 92 0.88 -10.11 -10.86
C LEU A 92 1.57 -10.81 -12.04
N LEU A 93 2.34 -10.06 -12.83
CA LEU A 93 3.06 -10.59 -14.00
C LEU A 93 4.15 -11.59 -13.61
N SER A 94 4.84 -11.38 -12.49
CA SER A 94 5.88 -12.28 -12.03
C SER A 94 5.36 -13.62 -11.50
N MET A 95 4.12 -13.65 -11.01
CA MET A 95 3.54 -14.84 -10.37
C MET A 95 2.57 -15.62 -11.27
N LYS A 96 1.99 -15.00 -12.29
CA LYS A 96 0.93 -15.61 -13.12
C LYS A 96 1.32 -16.92 -13.80
N ASP A 97 2.59 -17.09 -14.16
CA ASP A 97 3.07 -18.30 -14.85
C ASP A 97 3.33 -19.46 -13.89
N SER A 98 3.45 -19.19 -12.59
CA SER A 98 3.68 -20.19 -11.54
C SER A 98 2.47 -20.44 -10.64
N ASP A 99 1.42 -19.61 -10.72
CA ASP A 99 0.23 -19.69 -9.88
C ASP A 99 -1.03 -19.39 -10.71
N GLU A 100 -1.79 -20.45 -11.02
CA GLU A 100 -3.03 -20.35 -11.81
C GLU A 100 -4.11 -19.50 -11.13
N ASN A 101 -4.16 -19.48 -9.79
CA ASN A 101 -5.09 -18.63 -9.06
C ASN A 101 -4.75 -17.15 -9.27
N ILE A 102 -3.45 -16.79 -9.25
CA ILE A 102 -2.99 -15.44 -9.58
C ILE A 102 -3.31 -15.10 -11.04
N ALA A 103 -3.05 -16.02 -11.98
CA ALA A 103 -3.35 -15.83 -13.40
C ALA A 103 -4.85 -15.60 -13.65
N SER A 104 -5.71 -16.16 -12.80
CA SER A 104 -7.16 -16.03 -12.89
C SER A 104 -7.73 -14.75 -12.27
N LEU A 105 -6.94 -13.98 -11.51
CA LEU A 105 -7.41 -12.73 -10.90
C LEU A 105 -7.88 -11.75 -11.97
N GLN A 106 -8.88 -10.95 -11.63
CA GLN A 106 -9.50 -9.99 -12.52
C GLN A 106 -9.42 -8.57 -11.95
N ALA A 107 -9.08 -7.60 -12.79
CA ALA A 107 -9.00 -6.21 -12.38
C ALA A 107 -10.39 -5.59 -12.22
N ILE A 108 -10.62 -4.95 -11.08
CA ILE A 108 -11.83 -4.16 -10.79
C ILE A 108 -11.65 -2.74 -11.35
N VAL A 109 -10.60 -2.05 -10.88
CA VAL A 109 -10.18 -0.70 -11.32
C VAL A 109 -8.66 -0.57 -11.23
N PRO A 110 -8.05 0.31 -12.04
CA PRO A 110 -6.65 0.71 -11.83
C PRO A 110 -6.55 1.54 -10.56
N MET A 111 -5.41 1.44 -9.90
CA MET A 111 -5.07 2.23 -8.73
C MET A 111 -3.86 3.12 -9.04
N HIS A 112 -3.35 3.82 -8.03
CA HIS A 112 -2.13 4.62 -8.17
C HIS A 112 -0.90 3.75 -8.47
N ALA A 113 0.15 4.36 -9.02
CA ALA A 113 1.45 3.72 -9.13
C ALA A 113 2.23 3.87 -7.81
N ASN A 114 2.81 2.77 -7.32
CA ASN A 114 3.81 2.84 -6.26
C ASN A 114 5.15 3.24 -6.86
N LEU A 115 5.81 4.23 -6.27
CA LEU A 115 7.07 4.79 -6.74
C LEU A 115 8.24 4.23 -5.94
N LEU A 116 9.32 3.88 -6.64
CA LEU A 116 10.57 3.51 -6.02
C LEU A 116 11.28 4.78 -5.54
N HIS A 117 11.26 5.03 -4.23
CA HIS A 117 11.98 6.11 -3.58
C HIS A 117 13.40 5.66 -3.24
N ILE A 118 14.39 6.43 -3.66
CA ILE A 118 15.81 6.16 -3.47
C ILE A 118 16.34 7.23 -2.51
N PHE A 119 16.36 6.91 -1.21
CA PHE A 119 16.85 7.81 -0.18
C PHE A 119 18.38 7.78 -0.16
N VAL A 120 19.02 8.94 -0.17
CA VAL A 120 20.49 9.11 -0.14
C VAL A 120 20.87 10.24 0.79
N ARG A 121 22.13 10.28 1.21
CA ARG A 121 22.67 11.42 1.99
C ARG A 121 23.02 12.59 1.08
N ARG A 122 22.73 13.81 1.53
CA ARG A 122 23.08 15.05 0.80
C ARG A 122 24.58 15.28 0.73
N ASP A 123 25.31 14.93 1.80
CA ASP A 123 26.77 15.06 1.92
C ASP A 123 27.53 13.90 1.27
N GLY A 124 26.80 12.94 0.67
CA GLY A 124 27.35 11.80 -0.03
C GLY A 124 27.66 10.59 0.86
N TYR A 125 28.17 9.54 0.23
CA TYR A 125 28.59 8.30 0.87
C TYR A 125 30.12 8.22 0.89
N ARG A 126 30.70 7.94 2.07
CA ARG A 126 32.16 7.81 2.24
C ARG A 126 32.59 6.39 1.93
N ILE A 127 33.39 6.23 0.89
CA ILE A 127 34.06 4.96 0.54
C ILE A 127 35.42 4.99 1.24
N THR A 128 35.62 4.05 2.16
CA THR A 128 36.91 3.88 2.84
C THR A 128 37.82 3.02 1.94
N GLY A 129 38.93 3.55 1.52
CA GLY A 129 39.92 2.82 0.71
C GLY A 129 40.57 1.67 1.48
N GLU A 130 40.88 0.60 0.78
CA GLU A 130 41.67 -0.51 1.36
C GLU A 130 43.08 -0.07 1.69
N ARG A 131 43.60 -0.51 2.82
CA ARG A 131 45.02 -0.35 3.17
C ARG A 131 45.84 -1.27 2.28
N SER A 132 46.54 -0.72 1.28
CA SER A 132 47.55 -1.47 0.52
C SER A 132 48.95 -1.25 1.16
N LEU A 133 49.87 -2.20 0.95
CA LEU A 133 51.27 -2.04 1.37
C LEU A 133 51.94 -0.81 0.70
N ALA A 134 51.45 -0.40 -0.46
CA ALA A 134 51.89 0.79 -1.16
C ALA A 134 51.37 2.12 -0.58
N THR A 135 50.29 2.07 0.24
CA THR A 135 49.63 3.23 0.85
C THR A 135 49.62 3.16 2.38
N LEU A 136 50.73 2.67 2.98
CA LEU A 136 50.87 2.51 4.43
C LEU A 136 50.54 3.77 5.26
N PHE A 137 50.58 4.95 4.64
CA PHE A 137 50.39 6.23 5.31
C PHE A 137 49.20 7.06 4.81
N THR A 138 48.52 6.66 3.73
CA THR A 138 47.37 7.39 3.17
C THR A 138 46.23 6.43 2.89
N ARG A 139 45.05 6.69 3.46
CA ARG A 139 43.80 6.09 3.01
C ARG A 139 43.27 6.87 1.82
N ASP A 140 42.94 6.20 0.74
CA ASP A 140 42.24 6.81 -0.40
C ASP A 140 40.73 6.86 -0.09
N ASP A 141 40.40 7.61 0.97
CA ASP A 141 39.00 7.84 1.34
C ASP A 141 38.38 8.85 0.39
N ARG A 142 37.32 8.47 -0.28
CA ARG A 142 36.58 9.37 -1.18
C ARG A 142 35.12 9.46 -0.78
N THR A 143 34.52 10.62 -0.97
CA THR A 143 33.08 10.83 -0.83
C THR A 143 32.44 10.87 -2.21
N VAL A 144 31.39 10.06 -2.41
CA VAL A 144 30.60 10.04 -3.64
C VAL A 144 29.22 10.64 -3.34
N VAL A 145 28.91 11.74 -4.00
CA VAL A 145 27.56 12.34 -3.96
C VAL A 145 26.69 11.57 -4.94
N ILE A 146 25.58 11.00 -4.44
CA ILE A 146 24.68 10.16 -5.21
C ILE A 146 23.45 10.98 -5.56
N SER A 147 23.18 11.14 -6.85
CA SER A 147 22.02 11.84 -7.39
C SER A 147 21.14 10.95 -8.28
N LYS A 148 21.67 9.78 -8.69
CA LYS A 148 21.02 8.88 -9.61
C LYS A 148 21.20 7.41 -9.21
N PHE A 149 20.29 6.55 -9.65
CA PHE A 149 20.38 5.10 -9.42
C PHE A 149 21.68 4.50 -9.97
N SER A 150 22.08 4.89 -11.19
CA SER A 150 23.29 4.35 -11.86
C SER A 150 24.59 4.59 -11.07
N GLU A 151 24.63 5.63 -10.21
CA GLU A 151 25.78 5.96 -9.36
C GLU A 151 25.94 5.05 -8.13
N LEU A 152 24.96 4.16 -7.88
CA LEU A 152 24.99 3.21 -6.77
C LEU A 152 25.79 1.93 -7.06
N LYS A 153 26.32 1.79 -8.28
CA LYS A 153 27.03 0.57 -8.68
C LYS A 153 28.11 0.15 -7.68
N GLY A 154 28.00 -1.09 -7.19
CA GLY A 154 28.95 -1.69 -6.22
C GLY A 154 28.82 -1.17 -4.78
N LEU A 155 27.86 -0.30 -4.47
CA LEU A 155 27.70 0.29 -3.16
C LEU A 155 26.77 -0.53 -2.25
N PRO A 156 26.93 -0.44 -0.91
CA PRO A 156 26.03 -1.07 0.04
C PRO A 156 24.69 -0.32 0.06
N VAL A 157 23.60 -1.09 0.03
CA VAL A 157 22.23 -0.54 0.00
C VAL A 157 21.31 -1.35 0.91
N ALA A 158 20.24 -0.73 1.36
CA ALA A 158 19.14 -1.41 2.03
C ALA A 158 17.85 -1.21 1.23
N ALA A 159 16.98 -2.20 1.25
CA ALA A 159 15.66 -2.13 0.61
C ALA A 159 14.59 -2.66 1.57
N VAL A 160 13.43 -2.00 1.62
CA VAL A 160 12.36 -2.31 2.57
C VAL A 160 11.10 -2.76 1.85
N GLY A 161 10.44 -3.79 2.38
CA GLY A 161 9.17 -4.30 1.86
C GLY A 161 9.27 -4.75 0.39
N SER A 162 8.30 -4.36 -0.44
CA SER A 162 8.27 -4.74 -1.87
C SER A 162 9.42 -4.18 -2.70
N ALA A 163 10.14 -3.14 -2.21
CA ALA A 163 11.34 -2.66 -2.88
C ALA A 163 12.47 -3.70 -2.91
N GLN A 164 12.51 -4.64 -1.96
CA GLN A 164 13.56 -5.68 -1.92
C GLN A 164 13.59 -6.52 -3.19
N LEU A 165 12.42 -7.00 -3.64
CA LEU A 165 12.33 -7.79 -4.85
C LEU A 165 12.67 -6.95 -6.09
N LEU A 166 12.02 -5.77 -6.23
CA LEU A 166 12.22 -4.89 -7.37
C LEU A 166 13.68 -4.51 -7.56
N VAL A 167 14.37 -4.07 -6.49
CA VAL A 167 15.76 -3.59 -6.60
C VAL A 167 16.71 -4.74 -6.92
N ARG A 168 16.46 -5.96 -6.44
CA ARG A 168 17.25 -7.15 -6.84
C ARG A 168 17.06 -7.50 -8.33
N VAL A 169 15.82 -7.36 -8.85
CA VAL A 169 15.56 -7.55 -10.29
C VAL A 169 16.32 -6.49 -11.10
N LEU A 170 16.26 -5.22 -10.71
CA LEU A 170 16.99 -4.13 -11.36
C LEU A 170 18.51 -4.33 -11.28
N ASP A 171 19.02 -4.76 -10.12
CA ASP A 171 20.44 -5.07 -9.92
C ASP A 171 20.93 -6.15 -10.89
N HIS A 172 20.21 -7.26 -10.98
CA HIS A 172 20.51 -8.35 -11.91
C HIS A 172 20.44 -7.87 -13.38
N GLN A 173 19.37 -7.16 -13.73
CA GLN A 173 19.09 -6.72 -15.10
C GLN A 173 20.16 -5.74 -15.63
N PHE A 174 20.61 -4.81 -14.77
CA PHE A 174 21.52 -3.74 -15.16
C PHE A 174 22.97 -3.95 -14.69
N GLY A 175 23.25 -5.06 -14.02
CA GLY A 175 24.60 -5.37 -13.52
C GLY A 175 25.14 -4.32 -12.56
N SER A 176 24.29 -3.81 -11.69
CA SER A 176 24.67 -2.75 -10.74
C SER A 176 25.57 -3.27 -9.61
N ASN A 177 25.58 -4.59 -9.37
CA ASN A 177 26.38 -5.25 -8.32
C ASN A 177 26.20 -4.62 -6.93
N LEU A 178 24.94 -4.33 -6.55
CA LEU A 178 24.60 -3.74 -5.27
C LEU A 178 24.89 -4.73 -4.14
N ARG A 179 25.37 -4.22 -3.01
CA ARG A 179 25.60 -5.02 -1.80
C ARG A 179 24.42 -4.82 -0.83
N PHE A 180 23.52 -5.79 -0.78
CA PHE A 180 22.31 -5.69 0.01
C PHE A 180 22.56 -5.95 1.50
N SER A 181 22.00 -5.07 2.34
CA SER A 181 21.84 -5.28 3.78
C SER A 181 20.41 -5.64 4.08
N ASP A 182 20.21 -6.66 4.91
CA ASP A 182 18.86 -7.07 5.33
C ASP A 182 18.33 -6.12 6.39
N VAL A 183 17.11 -5.64 6.17
CA VAL A 183 16.39 -4.74 7.07
C VAL A 183 14.91 -5.10 7.12
N ASP A 184 14.31 -4.91 8.27
CA ASP A 184 12.93 -5.26 8.60
C ASP A 184 11.99 -4.05 8.68
N SER A 185 12.55 -2.83 8.77
CA SER A 185 11.74 -1.62 8.93
C SER A 185 12.33 -0.39 8.23
N ASP A 186 11.45 0.56 7.89
CA ASP A 186 11.82 1.86 7.32
C ASP A 186 12.75 2.62 8.28
N GLU A 187 12.47 2.58 9.59
CA GLU A 187 13.21 3.30 10.62
C GLU A 187 14.65 2.80 10.72
N ARG A 188 14.83 1.46 10.72
CA ARG A 188 16.17 0.85 10.75
C ARG A 188 16.95 1.16 9.48
N ALA A 189 16.32 1.05 8.31
CA ALA A 189 16.95 1.38 7.04
C ALA A 189 17.43 2.85 7.00
N LEU A 190 16.59 3.79 7.43
CA LEU A 190 16.96 5.20 7.50
C LEU A 190 18.05 5.48 8.55
N ALA A 191 18.09 4.72 9.66
CA ALA A 191 19.18 4.82 10.64
C ALA A 191 20.52 4.39 10.03
N MET A 192 20.54 3.28 9.25
CA MET A 192 21.73 2.81 8.52
C MET A 192 22.19 3.83 7.47
N LEU A 193 21.26 4.51 6.79
CA LEU A 193 21.60 5.58 5.86
C LEU A 193 22.24 6.77 6.59
N LYS A 194 21.68 7.19 7.70
CA LYS A 194 22.19 8.31 8.52
C LYS A 194 23.58 8.01 9.08
N SER A 195 23.82 6.79 9.54
CA SER A 195 25.14 6.36 10.05
C SER A 195 26.19 6.20 8.97
N GLY A 196 25.79 6.12 7.69
CA GLY A 196 26.67 5.84 6.56
C GLY A 196 27.03 4.36 6.41
N GLU A 197 26.27 3.47 7.03
CA GLU A 197 26.41 2.01 6.85
C GLU A 197 25.98 1.59 5.45
N VAL A 198 24.95 2.25 4.89
CA VAL A 198 24.50 2.09 3.51
C VAL A 198 24.56 3.41 2.74
N ALA A 199 24.78 3.31 1.43
CA ALA A 199 24.83 4.45 0.51
C ALA A 199 23.43 4.92 0.10
N ALA A 200 22.46 3.99 0.03
CA ALA A 200 21.08 4.28 -0.29
C ALA A 200 20.11 3.34 0.43
N VAL A 201 18.88 3.85 0.59
CA VAL A 201 17.72 3.06 1.05
C VAL A 201 16.63 3.13 -0.02
N PHE A 202 16.07 1.97 -0.35
CA PHE A 202 14.97 1.84 -1.30
C PHE A 202 13.67 1.51 -0.58
N ALA A 203 12.61 2.26 -0.92
CA ALA A 203 11.26 1.98 -0.44
C ALA A 203 10.22 2.19 -1.55
N MET A 204 9.22 1.29 -1.63
CA MET A 204 8.09 1.43 -2.54
C MET A 204 6.90 2.04 -1.80
N ASN A 205 6.42 3.19 -2.27
CA ASN A 205 5.26 3.86 -1.68
C ASN A 205 4.49 4.64 -2.75
N GLY A 206 3.22 4.95 -2.46
CA GLY A 206 2.45 5.92 -3.23
C GLY A 206 3.06 7.33 -3.16
N TRP A 207 2.58 8.23 -3.99
CA TRP A 207 2.95 9.63 -3.93
C TRP A 207 1.75 10.48 -3.44
N PRO A 208 1.99 11.45 -2.53
CA PRO A 208 3.24 11.74 -1.82
C PRO A 208 3.56 10.67 -0.76
N ASN A 209 4.87 10.38 -0.61
CA ASN A 209 5.33 9.42 0.40
C ASN A 209 5.36 10.08 1.78
N PRO A 210 4.62 9.58 2.78
CA PRO A 210 4.60 10.16 4.13
C PRO A 210 5.97 10.22 4.80
N THR A 211 6.84 9.24 4.56
CA THR A 211 8.21 9.24 5.10
C THR A 211 9.03 10.41 4.55
N VAL A 212 8.88 10.71 3.26
CA VAL A 212 9.55 11.87 2.63
C VAL A 212 8.97 13.18 3.16
N GLU A 213 7.64 13.28 3.27
CA GLU A 213 6.97 14.46 3.80
C GLU A 213 7.31 14.74 5.28
N ALA A 214 7.64 13.70 6.05
CA ALA A 214 8.04 13.81 7.44
C ALA A 214 9.53 14.16 7.63
N LEU A 215 10.37 14.09 6.57
CA LEU A 215 11.81 14.37 6.69
C LEU A 215 12.03 15.83 7.08
N PRO A 216 12.76 16.14 8.17
CA PRO A 216 13.25 17.49 8.43
C PRO A 216 14.25 17.91 7.33
N ARG A 217 14.27 19.19 6.99
CA ARG A 217 15.25 19.70 6.01
C ARG A 217 16.69 19.46 6.44
N GLU A 218 16.92 19.45 7.74
CA GLU A 218 18.22 19.28 8.41
C GLU A 218 18.63 17.80 8.52
N ALA A 219 17.76 16.86 8.13
CA ALA A 219 18.05 15.42 8.24
C ALA A 219 19.24 14.94 7.42
N GLY A 220 19.78 15.80 6.53
CA GLY A 220 20.89 15.44 5.63
C GLY A 220 20.52 14.39 4.58
N ILE A 221 19.23 14.05 4.45
CA ILE A 221 18.71 13.05 3.52
C ILE A 221 18.02 13.77 2.35
N THR A 222 18.15 13.19 1.16
CA THR A 222 17.44 13.59 -0.05
C THR A 222 17.04 12.35 -0.86
N LEU A 223 16.49 12.55 -2.05
CA LEU A 223 16.17 11.47 -2.97
C LEU A 223 17.07 11.54 -4.20
N ALA A 224 17.49 10.36 -4.68
CA ALA A 224 18.14 10.21 -5.97
C ALA A 224 17.10 9.89 -7.07
N SER A 225 17.42 10.27 -8.31
CA SER A 225 16.60 10.05 -9.49
C SER A 225 16.76 8.63 -10.02
N TYR A 226 15.70 8.04 -10.54
CA TYR A 226 15.81 6.86 -11.38
C TYR A 226 16.22 7.26 -12.79
N ASP A 227 17.28 6.68 -13.32
CA ASP A 227 17.89 7.04 -14.62
C ASP A 227 18.21 5.86 -15.53
N LEU A 228 17.75 4.66 -15.15
CA LEU A 228 17.91 3.48 -15.99
C LEU A 228 16.73 3.31 -16.97
N PRO A 229 16.90 2.53 -18.06
CA PRO A 229 15.80 2.22 -18.97
C PRO A 229 14.61 1.60 -18.27
N VAL A 230 13.40 2.04 -18.64
CA VAL A 230 12.15 1.49 -18.12
C VAL A 230 11.68 0.37 -19.05
N GLN A 231 11.36 -0.79 -18.48
CA GLN A 231 10.93 -1.96 -19.24
C GLN A 231 9.70 -2.61 -18.60
N GLY A 232 8.97 -3.37 -19.40
CA GLY A 232 7.83 -4.16 -18.94
C GLY A 232 6.68 -3.32 -18.40
N ALA A 233 6.20 -3.67 -17.21
CA ALA A 233 5.03 -3.06 -16.59
C ALA A 233 5.31 -1.74 -15.85
N TYR A 234 6.54 -1.26 -15.88
CA TYR A 234 6.90 -0.05 -15.12
C TYR A 234 6.67 1.23 -15.91
N LEU A 235 6.56 2.35 -15.20
CA LEU A 235 6.38 3.69 -15.72
C LEU A 235 7.51 4.60 -15.24
N LEU A 236 7.96 5.54 -16.08
CA LEU A 236 8.80 6.65 -15.64
C LEU A 236 7.91 7.83 -15.26
N LEU A 237 7.84 8.14 -13.99
CA LEU A 237 7.00 9.21 -13.46
C LEU A 237 7.85 10.32 -12.85
N ARG A 238 7.44 11.58 -13.03
CA ARG A 238 8.13 12.75 -12.48
C ARG A 238 7.27 13.39 -11.40
N LYS A 239 7.85 13.61 -10.22
CA LYS A 239 7.15 14.14 -9.05
C LYS A 239 7.97 15.21 -8.35
N ASN A 240 7.26 16.02 -7.54
CA ASN A 240 7.83 17.08 -6.74
C ASN A 240 7.67 16.76 -5.26
N TYR A 241 8.70 17.08 -4.46
CA TYR A 241 8.63 17.13 -2.99
C TYR A 241 9.11 18.52 -2.55
N GLN A 242 8.22 19.51 -2.67
CA GLN A 242 8.54 20.94 -2.45
C GLN A 242 9.13 21.20 -1.07
N ARG A 243 8.62 20.50 -0.03
CA ARG A 243 9.08 20.64 1.34
C ARG A 243 10.59 20.40 1.51
N ILE A 244 11.16 19.46 0.77
CA ILE A 244 12.59 19.12 0.81
C ILE A 244 13.37 19.66 -0.40
N GLY A 245 12.74 20.53 -1.21
CA GLY A 245 13.38 21.21 -2.34
C GLY A 245 13.63 20.31 -3.56
N ILE A 246 12.82 19.28 -3.75
CA ILE A 246 12.92 18.38 -4.91
C ILE A 246 11.86 18.75 -5.94
N PHE A 247 12.31 18.95 -7.17
CA PHE A 247 11.45 19.29 -8.30
C PHE A 247 11.76 18.39 -9.48
N ASN A 248 10.71 17.91 -10.15
CA ASN A 248 10.77 17.14 -11.39
C ASN A 248 11.68 15.88 -11.30
N LEU A 249 11.76 15.25 -10.13
CA LEU A 249 12.55 14.04 -9.92
C LEU A 249 11.90 12.84 -10.62
N ALA A 250 12.71 12.04 -11.31
CA ALA A 250 12.23 10.84 -11.98
C ALA A 250 12.20 9.63 -11.01
N PHE A 251 11.10 8.90 -11.06
CA PHE A 251 10.85 7.70 -10.28
C PHE A 251 10.47 6.55 -11.20
N LEU A 252 10.92 5.34 -10.87
CA LEU A 252 10.33 4.13 -11.41
C LEU A 252 9.01 3.88 -10.70
N GLY A 253 7.91 3.77 -11.44
CA GLY A 253 6.58 3.52 -10.92
C GLY A 253 6.08 2.13 -11.28
N ALA A 254 5.57 1.38 -10.32
CA ALA A 254 4.83 0.14 -10.53
C ALA A 254 3.33 0.43 -10.42
N PRO A 255 2.56 0.37 -11.53
CA PRO A 255 1.11 0.49 -11.48
C PRO A 255 0.49 -0.55 -10.55
N SER A 256 -0.57 -0.19 -9.85
CA SER A 256 -1.34 -1.12 -9.03
C SER A 256 -2.75 -1.27 -9.57
N LEU A 257 -3.34 -2.43 -9.32
CA LEU A 257 -4.72 -2.75 -9.63
C LEU A 257 -5.45 -3.16 -8.35
N LEU A 258 -6.68 -2.72 -8.17
CA LEU A 258 -7.61 -3.40 -7.30
C LEU A 258 -8.11 -4.63 -8.06
N VAL A 259 -7.78 -5.80 -7.58
CA VAL A 259 -8.12 -7.08 -8.23
C VAL A 259 -9.06 -7.91 -7.36
N THR A 260 -9.76 -8.83 -7.99
CA THR A 260 -10.65 -9.80 -7.36
C THR A 260 -10.37 -11.20 -7.87
N ARG A 261 -10.77 -12.19 -7.10
CA ARG A 261 -10.87 -13.57 -7.53
C ARG A 261 -11.94 -13.71 -8.63
N PRO A 262 -11.91 -14.79 -9.45
CA PRO A 262 -12.81 -14.98 -10.58
C PRO A 262 -14.22 -15.41 -10.13
N PHE A 263 -14.94 -14.49 -9.46
CA PHE A 263 -16.32 -14.73 -9.10
C PHE A 263 -17.24 -14.67 -10.31
N LYS A 264 -18.32 -15.48 -10.29
CA LYS A 264 -19.39 -15.33 -11.28
C LYS A 264 -20.05 -13.97 -11.08
N PRO A 265 -20.20 -13.13 -12.15
CA PRO A 265 -20.74 -11.78 -12.02
C PRO A 265 -22.14 -11.71 -11.39
N ASP A 266 -23.00 -12.71 -11.66
CA ASP A 266 -24.36 -12.85 -11.14
C ASP A 266 -24.44 -13.59 -9.78
N GLY A 267 -23.31 -14.09 -9.26
CA GLY A 267 -23.23 -14.70 -7.95
C GLY A 267 -23.16 -13.65 -6.83
N ALA A 268 -23.47 -14.06 -5.59
CA ALA A 268 -23.51 -13.15 -4.43
C ALA A 268 -22.21 -12.30 -4.30
N ARG A 269 -21.04 -12.94 -4.35
CA ARG A 269 -19.76 -12.21 -4.28
C ARG A 269 -19.48 -11.36 -5.52
N GLY A 270 -19.82 -11.86 -6.71
CA GLY A 270 -19.66 -11.11 -7.94
C GLY A 270 -20.50 -9.84 -7.97
N THR A 271 -21.74 -9.90 -7.49
CA THR A 271 -22.61 -8.74 -7.31
C THR A 271 -21.98 -7.70 -6.37
N GLN A 272 -21.39 -8.13 -5.25
CA GLN A 272 -20.71 -7.22 -4.32
C GLN A 272 -19.47 -6.55 -4.97
N VAL A 273 -18.72 -7.29 -5.79
CA VAL A 273 -17.59 -6.73 -6.56
C VAL A 273 -18.09 -5.69 -7.57
N GLN A 274 -19.23 -5.92 -8.22
CA GLN A 274 -19.84 -4.93 -9.14
C GLN A 274 -20.28 -3.67 -8.38
N HIS A 275 -20.90 -3.81 -7.19
CA HIS A 275 -21.26 -2.68 -6.33
C HIS A 275 -20.02 -1.88 -5.94
N LEU A 276 -18.96 -2.55 -5.46
CA LEU A 276 -17.69 -1.89 -5.14
C LEU A 276 -17.12 -1.13 -6.34
N ARG A 277 -17.07 -1.76 -7.52
CA ARG A 277 -16.58 -1.11 -8.74
C ARG A 277 -17.40 0.14 -9.08
N ARG A 278 -18.72 0.02 -9.08
CA ARG A 278 -19.62 1.15 -9.38
C ARG A 278 -19.43 2.27 -8.38
N CYS A 279 -19.46 1.98 -7.09
CA CYS A 279 -19.23 2.98 -6.05
C CYS A 279 -17.89 3.73 -6.23
N ILE A 280 -16.80 3.02 -6.51
CA ILE A 280 -15.49 3.67 -6.74
C ILE A 280 -15.56 4.62 -7.93
N ILE A 281 -16.21 4.23 -9.04
CA ILE A 281 -16.32 5.06 -10.24
C ILE A 281 -17.18 6.29 -9.96
N ASP A 282 -18.34 6.11 -9.34
CA ASP A 282 -19.31 7.16 -9.09
C ASP A 282 -18.79 8.19 -8.07
N HIS A 283 -17.92 7.77 -7.14
CA HIS A 283 -17.36 8.62 -6.09
C HIS A 283 -15.87 8.96 -6.28
N LEU A 284 -15.31 8.70 -7.46
CA LEU A 284 -13.87 8.94 -7.68
C LEU A 284 -13.47 10.40 -7.43
N ASN A 285 -14.27 11.36 -7.89
CA ASN A 285 -14.01 12.79 -7.63
C ASN A 285 -14.04 13.11 -6.13
N THR A 286 -15.00 12.54 -5.39
CA THR A 286 -15.09 12.70 -3.93
C THR A 286 -13.83 12.17 -3.25
N LEU A 287 -13.34 10.99 -3.66
CA LEU A 287 -12.12 10.38 -3.13
C LEU A 287 -10.87 11.22 -3.47
N GLN A 288 -10.84 11.86 -4.63
CA GLN A 288 -9.70 12.67 -5.09
C GLN A 288 -9.65 14.06 -4.43
N GLU A 289 -10.79 14.68 -4.18
CA GLU A 289 -10.90 16.05 -3.67
C GLU A 289 -11.04 16.11 -2.14
N GLY A 290 -11.50 15.02 -1.50
CA GLY A 290 -11.72 14.94 -0.06
C GLY A 290 -10.45 14.76 0.76
N SER A 291 -10.65 14.68 2.09
CA SER A 291 -9.56 14.39 3.05
C SER A 291 -9.26 12.89 3.15
N TYR A 292 -9.08 12.25 2.01
CA TYR A 292 -8.79 10.83 1.86
C TYR A 292 -7.31 10.57 1.59
N GLU A 293 -6.94 9.30 1.36
CA GLU A 293 -5.57 8.96 1.00
C GLU A 293 -5.12 9.71 -0.26
N PRO A 294 -4.03 10.48 -0.21
CA PRO A 294 -3.58 11.30 -1.34
C PRO A 294 -3.35 10.51 -2.64
N ALA A 295 -3.08 9.21 -2.54
CA ALA A 295 -2.90 8.32 -3.68
C ALA A 295 -4.13 8.25 -4.60
N TRP A 296 -5.33 8.57 -4.12
CA TRP A 296 -6.52 8.68 -4.96
C TRP A 296 -6.37 9.68 -6.09
N LYS A 297 -5.62 10.78 -5.89
CA LYS A 297 -5.36 11.80 -6.92
C LYS A 297 -4.58 11.26 -8.13
N GLU A 298 -3.91 10.14 -7.96
CA GLU A 298 -3.17 9.45 -9.01
C GLU A 298 -4.01 8.37 -9.73
N VAL A 299 -5.17 8.01 -9.21
CA VAL A 299 -6.10 7.08 -9.85
C VAL A 299 -6.72 7.79 -11.05
N LYS A 300 -6.44 7.25 -12.25
CA LYS A 300 -6.90 7.82 -13.51
C LYS A 300 -8.13 7.04 -14.03
N GLN A 301 -8.24 6.95 -15.31
CA GLN A 301 -9.41 6.37 -15.97
C GLN A 301 -9.66 4.91 -15.52
N PRO A 302 -10.91 4.57 -15.12
CA PRO A 302 -11.24 3.22 -14.64
C PRO A 302 -11.00 2.09 -15.65
N GLU A 303 -10.80 2.44 -16.93
CA GLU A 303 -10.61 1.50 -18.04
C GLU A 303 -9.15 1.07 -18.24
N ASP A 304 -8.16 1.78 -17.71
CA ASP A 304 -6.75 1.43 -17.91
C ASP A 304 -6.28 0.39 -16.92
N VAL A 305 -6.52 -0.87 -17.22
CA VAL A 305 -6.04 -2.02 -16.42
C VAL A 305 -4.76 -2.65 -16.98
N TYR A 306 -4.02 -1.90 -17.79
CA TYR A 306 -2.71 -2.30 -18.33
C TYR A 306 -2.69 -3.68 -18.99
N GLY A 307 -3.78 -4.03 -19.70
CA GLY A 307 -3.91 -5.34 -20.35
C GLY A 307 -4.23 -6.52 -19.43
N TRP A 308 -4.40 -6.31 -18.11
CA TRP A 308 -4.83 -7.37 -17.22
C TRP A 308 -6.32 -7.72 -17.42
N PRO A 309 -6.73 -9.01 -17.28
CA PRO A 309 -8.13 -9.40 -17.44
C PRO A 309 -9.06 -8.60 -16.53
N ARG A 310 -10.15 -8.08 -17.05
CA ARG A 310 -11.10 -7.24 -16.32
C ARG A 310 -12.27 -8.05 -15.78
N PHE A 311 -12.69 -7.76 -14.57
CA PHE A 311 -13.86 -8.38 -13.94
C PHE A 311 -15.13 -8.08 -14.75
N GLY A 312 -15.91 -9.13 -15.01
CA GLY A 312 -17.18 -9.04 -15.76
C GLY A 312 -17.03 -8.90 -17.27
N GLN A 313 -15.82 -8.88 -17.83
CA GLN A 313 -15.60 -9.03 -19.25
C GLN A 313 -15.34 -10.50 -19.59
N SER A 314 -16.10 -11.06 -20.52
CA SER A 314 -15.80 -12.37 -21.07
C SER A 314 -14.43 -12.29 -21.75
N THR A 315 -13.45 -13.03 -21.28
CA THR A 315 -12.23 -13.26 -22.04
C THR A 315 -12.63 -14.12 -23.23
N ALA A 316 -12.97 -13.47 -24.35
CA ALA A 316 -12.96 -14.15 -25.63
C ALA A 316 -11.50 -14.57 -25.86
N VAL A 317 -11.20 -15.82 -25.52
CA VAL A 317 -9.94 -16.45 -25.88
C VAL A 317 -9.93 -16.47 -27.41
N SER A 318 -9.22 -15.52 -28.02
CA SER A 318 -8.80 -15.65 -29.42
C SER A 318 -7.82 -16.82 -29.44
N ARG A 319 -8.34 -17.97 -29.85
CA ARG A 319 -7.55 -19.14 -30.21
C ARG A 319 -6.78 -18.89 -31.50
#